data_02e92e4b9ee841a3304004a093d1eb0b
#
_entry.id   02e92e4b9ee841a3304004a093d1eb0b
#
_cell.length_a   1.000
_cell.length_b   1.000
_cell.length_c   1.000
_cell.angle_alpha   90.00
_cell.angle_beta   90.00
_cell.angle_gamma   90.00
#
_symmetry.space_group_name_H-M   'P 1'
#
loop_
_entity.id
_entity.type
_entity.pdbx_description
1 polymer ?
#
loop_
_entity_poly.entity_id
_entity_poly.type
_entity_poly.pdbx_seq_one_letter_code
_entity_poly.pdbx_strand_id
1 'polypeptide(L)'
;MKNISSWVQLEGTGQAFSTPLIYRFLEKYVPAILRSMTNVHIRGAHKVPLEGPAIFCGNHLGNLDPFIKILASQRPIHFLAKEGHFDKQPNRFVMISTGQIETFRGSGSRDTLARAVDVIESGCCLGIFPEGTRSRRTEAPLLQPSKTGFARLAALFPDVPIVPVTLSIGARDFMPPGTKLPKPWKRIDLIVDDPITFSEWAAHSDGGSIDDQWVDSMMAKTIDERQEEMRILYRKFSNQLVNTLAMRGAP
;
A
#
# COMPACT_ATOMS: atom_id res chain seq x y z
N MET A 1 9.16 -20.05 6.73
CA MET A 1 8.49 -19.00 5.91
C MET A 1 8.36 -19.37 4.42
N LYS A 2 9.34 -20.03 3.79
CA LYS A 2 9.24 -20.49 2.38
C LYS A 2 7.97 -21.34 2.10
N ASN A 3 7.51 -22.13 3.08
CA ASN A 3 6.29 -22.92 2.91
C ASN A 3 5.02 -22.05 2.82
N ILE A 4 4.96 -20.93 3.53
CA ILE A 4 3.77 -20.06 3.52
C ILE A 4 3.60 -19.39 2.17
N SER A 5 4.68 -18.86 1.57
CA SER A 5 4.61 -18.23 0.25
C SER A 5 4.14 -19.20 -0.83
N SER A 6 4.52 -20.48 -0.75
CA SER A 6 4.07 -21.51 -1.71
C SER A 6 2.57 -21.84 -1.61
N TRP A 7 1.92 -21.51 -0.49
CA TRP A 7 0.46 -21.72 -0.31
C TRP A 7 -0.36 -20.50 -0.76
N VAL A 8 0.29 -19.39 -1.11
CA VAL A 8 -0.40 -18.23 -1.64
C VAL A 8 -0.73 -18.46 -3.10
N GLN A 9 -2.02 -18.63 -3.40
CA GLN A 9 -2.50 -18.79 -4.77
C GLN A 9 -2.57 -17.44 -5.49
N LEU A 10 -1.40 -16.85 -5.74
CA LEU A 10 -1.26 -15.57 -6.43
C LEU A 10 0.03 -15.60 -7.24
N GLU A 11 -0.10 -15.27 -8.52
CA GLU A 11 1.01 -15.23 -9.47
C GLU A 11 0.99 -13.89 -10.20
N GLY A 12 2.15 -13.44 -10.66
CA GLY A 12 2.29 -12.27 -11.53
C GLY A 12 1.77 -12.54 -12.94
N THR A 13 1.73 -11.51 -13.75
CA THR A 13 1.44 -11.64 -15.18
C THR A 13 2.65 -12.12 -15.97
N GLY A 14 3.82 -12.15 -15.35
CA GLY A 14 5.11 -12.44 -15.97
C GLY A 14 5.66 -11.30 -16.80
N GLN A 15 5.08 -10.11 -16.73
CA GLN A 15 5.57 -8.92 -17.41
C GLN A 15 6.55 -8.16 -16.53
N ALA A 16 7.78 -7.96 -17.03
CA ALA A 16 8.75 -7.13 -16.34
C ALA A 16 8.22 -5.69 -16.20
N PHE A 17 8.37 -5.14 -15.01
CA PHE A 17 7.98 -3.77 -14.70
C PHE A 17 9.21 -2.89 -14.52
N SER A 18 9.15 -1.64 -14.96
CA SER A 18 10.22 -0.68 -14.73
C SER A 18 9.68 0.71 -14.42
N THR A 19 10.31 1.40 -13.49
CA THR A 19 9.99 2.78 -13.20
C THR A 19 10.33 3.69 -14.38
N PRO A 20 9.35 4.45 -14.93
CA PRO A 20 9.61 5.37 -16.04
C PRO A 20 10.68 6.40 -15.69
N LEU A 21 11.54 6.74 -16.66
CA LEU A 21 12.62 7.72 -16.47
C LEU A 21 12.09 9.10 -16.04
N ILE A 22 10.95 9.51 -16.60
CA ILE A 22 10.27 10.74 -16.20
C ILE A 22 9.94 10.73 -14.71
N TYR A 23 9.47 9.60 -14.17
CA TYR A 23 9.14 9.50 -12.75
C TYR A 23 10.39 9.66 -11.88
N ARG A 24 11.52 9.02 -12.25
CA ARG A 24 12.79 9.18 -11.54
C ARG A 24 13.28 10.64 -11.52
N PHE A 25 13.06 11.36 -12.62
CA PHE A 25 13.35 12.79 -12.69
C PHE A 25 12.41 13.60 -11.79
N LEU A 26 11.10 13.37 -11.89
CA LEU A 26 10.10 14.09 -11.09
C LEU A 26 10.31 13.86 -9.60
N GLU A 27 10.60 12.63 -9.18
CA GLU A 27 10.84 12.29 -7.79
C GLU A 27 12.00 13.06 -7.18
N LYS A 28 13.02 13.38 -7.95
CA LYS A 28 14.17 14.16 -7.47
C LYS A 28 13.84 15.64 -7.18
N TYR A 29 12.97 16.27 -7.97
CA TYR A 29 12.74 17.72 -7.92
C TYR A 29 11.38 18.11 -7.35
N VAL A 30 10.33 17.36 -7.68
CA VAL A 30 8.95 17.70 -7.28
C VAL A 30 8.74 17.68 -5.76
N PRO A 31 9.29 16.73 -4.96
CA PRO A 31 9.13 16.74 -3.53
C PRO A 31 9.64 18.03 -2.86
N ALA A 32 10.78 18.55 -3.30
CA ALA A 32 11.33 19.80 -2.73
C ALA A 32 10.41 21.00 -3.04
N ILE A 33 9.92 21.10 -4.28
CA ILE A 33 8.99 22.16 -4.70
C ILE A 33 7.68 22.05 -3.91
N LEU A 34 7.08 20.86 -3.86
CA LEU A 34 5.80 20.66 -3.15
C LEU A 34 5.94 20.96 -1.65
N ARG A 35 7.04 20.54 -1.01
CA ARG A 35 7.29 20.86 0.40
C ARG A 35 7.39 22.36 0.66
N SER A 36 7.97 23.14 -0.27
CA SER A 36 8.05 24.60 -0.12
C SER A 36 6.69 25.30 -0.30
N MET A 37 5.75 24.67 -1.00
CA MET A 37 4.44 25.23 -1.34
C MET A 37 3.29 24.68 -0.48
N THR A 38 3.53 23.69 0.35
CA THR A 38 2.48 23.02 1.13
C THR A 38 2.84 22.91 2.60
N ASN A 39 1.81 22.86 3.46
CA ASN A 39 1.97 22.71 4.90
C ASN A 39 1.91 21.22 5.29
N VAL A 40 2.82 20.41 4.71
CA VAL A 40 2.90 18.96 4.96
C VAL A 40 4.01 18.66 5.97
N HIS A 41 3.63 18.09 7.11
CA HIS A 41 4.53 17.68 8.17
C HIS A 41 4.74 16.16 8.12
N ILE A 42 5.98 15.74 7.87
CA ILE A 42 6.33 14.33 7.74
C ILE A 42 7.17 13.92 8.94
N ARG A 43 6.74 12.87 9.64
CA ARG A 43 7.47 12.22 10.72
C ARG A 43 7.87 10.82 10.31
N GLY A 44 9.07 10.39 10.66
CA GLY A 44 9.57 9.04 10.41
C GLY A 44 10.03 8.77 8.98
N ALA A 45 10.25 9.78 8.13
CA ALA A 45 10.72 9.58 6.74
C ALA A 45 12.05 8.79 6.68
N HIS A 46 12.90 8.89 7.70
CA HIS A 46 14.16 8.15 7.82
C HIS A 46 13.99 6.63 7.98
N LYS A 47 12.77 6.16 8.28
CA LYS A 47 12.42 4.74 8.42
C LYS A 47 12.16 4.04 7.09
N VAL A 48 12.04 4.81 6.00
CA VAL A 48 11.80 4.25 4.67
C VAL A 48 13.04 3.46 4.21
N PRO A 49 12.89 2.19 3.81
CA PRO A 49 13.98 1.40 3.24
C PRO A 49 14.57 2.10 2.00
N LEU A 50 15.87 2.32 1.97
CA LEU A 50 16.54 3.06 0.89
C LEU A 50 16.63 2.26 -0.41
N GLU A 51 16.71 0.93 -0.32
CA GLU A 51 16.92 0.03 -1.45
C GLU A 51 15.92 -1.13 -1.43
N GLY A 52 15.86 -1.86 -2.55
CA GLY A 52 15.00 -3.03 -2.71
C GLY A 52 13.51 -2.70 -2.84
N PRO A 53 12.67 -3.71 -3.06
CA PRO A 53 11.22 -3.54 -3.10
C PRO A 53 10.68 -3.23 -1.71
N ALA A 54 9.57 -2.47 -1.65
CA ALA A 54 8.84 -2.23 -0.41
C ALA A 54 7.35 -2.06 -0.72
N ILE A 55 6.49 -2.41 0.23
CA ILE A 55 5.03 -2.24 0.13
C ILE A 55 4.60 -1.10 1.06
N PHE A 56 4.25 0.05 0.50
CA PHE A 56 3.73 1.18 1.24
C PHE A 56 2.22 1.04 1.45
N CYS A 57 1.82 0.91 2.70
CA CYS A 57 0.41 0.72 3.09
C CYS A 57 -0.10 1.90 3.90
N GLY A 58 -1.31 2.39 3.62
CA GLY A 58 -1.88 3.47 4.43
C GLY A 58 -3.34 3.78 4.13
N ASN A 59 -3.95 4.60 4.96
CA ASN A 59 -5.34 5.03 4.83
C ASN A 59 -5.56 5.92 3.59
N HIS A 60 -6.81 5.91 3.08
CA HIS A 60 -7.19 6.62 1.85
C HIS A 60 -8.34 7.61 2.07
N LEU A 61 -8.01 8.89 2.13
CA LEU A 61 -8.94 9.99 2.42
C LEU A 61 -9.30 10.82 1.18
N GLY A 62 -8.36 10.96 0.23
CA GLY A 62 -8.50 11.84 -0.91
C GLY A 62 -7.72 11.43 -2.16
N ASN A 63 -7.93 12.14 -3.27
CA ASN A 63 -7.24 11.86 -4.54
C ASN A 63 -5.74 12.17 -4.49
N LEU A 64 -5.31 13.05 -3.60
CA LEU A 64 -3.92 13.48 -3.49
C LEU A 64 -3.08 12.63 -2.53
N ASP A 65 -3.69 11.68 -1.81
CA ASP A 65 -2.97 10.84 -0.85
C ASP A 65 -1.76 10.11 -1.44
N PRO A 66 -1.82 9.53 -2.67
CA PRO A 66 -0.65 8.91 -3.27
C PRO A 66 0.51 9.88 -3.40
N PHE A 67 0.25 11.12 -3.85
CA PHE A 67 1.29 12.13 -4.03
C PHE A 67 1.89 12.56 -2.70
N ILE A 68 1.07 12.72 -1.65
CA ILE A 68 1.54 13.07 -0.30
C ILE A 68 2.41 11.94 0.26
N LYS A 69 2.05 10.67 0.01
CA LYS A 69 2.84 9.51 0.44
C LYS A 69 4.18 9.42 -0.32
N ILE A 70 4.20 9.73 -1.61
CA ILE A 70 5.43 9.81 -2.42
C ILE A 70 6.37 10.90 -1.87
N LEU A 71 5.85 12.04 -1.38
CA LEU A 71 6.68 13.06 -0.73
C LEU A 71 7.43 12.55 0.51
N ALA A 72 6.86 11.58 1.20
CA ALA A 72 7.47 10.99 2.40
C ALA A 72 8.46 9.88 2.09
N SER A 73 8.23 9.12 1.02
CA SER A 73 9.01 7.94 0.69
C SER A 73 10.39 8.26 0.14
N GLN A 74 10.55 9.40 -0.54
CA GLN A 74 11.75 9.77 -1.30
C GLN A 74 12.17 8.68 -2.30
N ARG A 75 11.19 7.89 -2.75
CA ARG A 75 11.35 6.79 -3.72
C ARG A 75 10.12 6.71 -4.61
N PRO A 76 10.28 6.32 -5.89
CA PRO A 76 9.14 6.06 -6.75
C PRO A 76 8.24 4.97 -6.14
N ILE A 77 6.96 5.28 -5.95
CA ILE A 77 5.95 4.32 -5.50
C ILE A 77 4.90 4.17 -6.60
N HIS A 78 4.62 2.93 -6.98
CA HIS A 78 3.62 2.60 -8.00
C HIS A 78 2.32 2.16 -7.33
N PHE A 79 1.30 3.01 -7.41
CA PHE A 79 0.00 2.76 -6.78
C PHE A 79 -0.96 2.05 -7.74
N LEU A 80 -1.79 1.19 -7.16
CA LEU A 80 -2.96 0.65 -7.85
C LEU A 80 -4.01 1.75 -8.03
N ALA A 81 -4.28 2.14 -9.26
CA ALA A 81 -5.17 3.24 -9.59
C ALA A 81 -6.34 2.76 -10.50
N LYS A 82 -7.53 3.32 -10.25
CA LYS A 82 -8.72 2.97 -11.02
C LYS A 82 -8.56 3.38 -12.50
N GLU A 83 -9.06 2.56 -13.43
CA GLU A 83 -9.12 2.78 -14.88
C GLU A 83 -9.50 4.21 -15.28
N GLY A 84 -10.54 4.80 -14.67
CA GLY A 84 -11.00 6.15 -14.99
C GLY A 84 -9.95 7.28 -14.79
N HIS A 85 -8.82 7.02 -14.13
CA HIS A 85 -7.72 7.97 -14.06
C HIS A 85 -6.83 7.93 -15.32
N PHE A 86 -6.95 6.88 -16.14
CA PHE A 86 -6.22 6.71 -17.39
C PHE A 86 -7.02 7.14 -18.63
N ASP A 87 -8.30 7.49 -18.49
CA ASP A 87 -9.17 7.80 -19.63
C ASP A 87 -8.88 9.17 -20.25
N LYS A 88 -8.62 10.20 -19.42
CA LYS A 88 -8.61 11.60 -19.85
C LYS A 88 -7.36 12.36 -19.41
N GLN A 89 -6.90 13.26 -20.30
CA GLN A 89 -5.86 14.23 -19.96
C GLN A 89 -6.38 15.27 -18.95
N PRO A 90 -5.51 15.80 -18.07
CA PRO A 90 -4.09 15.52 -17.94
C PRO A 90 -3.77 14.27 -17.09
N ASN A 91 -4.76 13.67 -16.42
CA ASN A 91 -4.56 12.55 -15.49
C ASN A 91 -3.89 11.35 -16.18
N ARG A 92 -4.31 11.00 -17.40
CA ARG A 92 -3.69 9.93 -18.19
C ARG A 92 -2.18 10.11 -18.31
N PHE A 93 -1.73 11.33 -18.66
CA PHE A 93 -0.30 11.62 -18.77
C PHE A 93 0.42 11.39 -17.45
N VAL A 94 -0.12 11.88 -16.34
CA VAL A 94 0.46 11.70 -15.00
C VAL A 94 0.54 10.21 -14.64
N MET A 95 -0.55 9.44 -14.82
CA MET A 95 -0.57 8.02 -14.49
C MET A 95 0.47 7.22 -15.28
N ILE A 96 0.53 7.43 -16.59
CA ILE A 96 1.46 6.70 -17.47
C ILE A 96 2.91 7.13 -17.20
N SER A 97 3.20 8.43 -17.14
CA SER A 97 4.56 8.96 -16.96
C SER A 97 5.15 8.64 -15.58
N THR A 98 4.30 8.37 -14.58
CA THR A 98 4.72 7.92 -13.25
C THR A 98 4.54 6.42 -13.03
N GLY A 99 4.18 5.65 -14.09
CA GLY A 99 4.07 4.19 -14.02
C GLY A 99 3.07 3.71 -12.98
N GLN A 100 1.92 4.41 -12.84
CA GLN A 100 0.87 3.92 -11.96
C GLN A 100 0.18 2.70 -12.59
N ILE A 101 -0.31 1.79 -11.75
CA ILE A 101 -0.84 0.49 -12.17
C ILE A 101 -2.34 0.62 -12.39
N GLU A 102 -2.77 0.51 -13.64
CA GLU A 102 -4.19 0.52 -13.97
C GLU A 102 -4.88 -0.74 -13.46
N THR A 103 -6.03 -0.56 -12.82
CA THR A 103 -6.84 -1.66 -12.29
C THR A 103 -8.25 -1.60 -12.85
N PHE A 104 -8.70 -2.72 -13.41
CA PHE A 104 -10.01 -2.86 -13.99
C PHE A 104 -10.97 -3.50 -12.98
N ARG A 105 -12.05 -2.82 -12.63
CA ARG A 105 -13.04 -3.36 -11.69
C ARG A 105 -13.80 -4.56 -12.23
N GLY A 106 -13.88 -4.67 -13.56
CA GLY A 106 -14.58 -5.77 -14.24
C GLY A 106 -13.79 -7.09 -14.32
N SER A 107 -12.45 -7.03 -14.28
CA SER A 107 -11.58 -8.20 -14.41
C SER A 107 -11.32 -8.94 -13.09
N GLY A 108 -11.85 -8.42 -11.97
CA GLY A 108 -11.69 -9.00 -10.64
C GLY A 108 -10.42 -8.58 -9.90
N SER A 109 -10.34 -8.97 -8.64
CA SER A 109 -9.19 -8.62 -7.77
C SER A 109 -7.91 -9.39 -8.13
N ARG A 110 -8.02 -10.50 -8.87
CA ARG A 110 -6.89 -11.37 -9.20
C ARG A 110 -5.91 -10.69 -10.16
N ASP A 111 -6.41 -10.08 -11.25
CA ASP A 111 -5.58 -9.38 -12.24
C ASP A 111 -4.89 -8.16 -11.66
N THR A 112 -5.60 -7.43 -10.79
CA THR A 112 -5.03 -6.29 -10.06
C THR A 112 -3.84 -6.71 -9.18
N LEU A 113 -3.98 -7.82 -8.46
CA LEU A 113 -2.91 -8.33 -7.59
C LEU A 113 -1.77 -8.94 -8.42
N ALA A 114 -2.04 -9.56 -9.57
CA ALA A 114 -1.01 -10.09 -10.45
C ALA A 114 -0.05 -9.00 -10.95
N ARG A 115 -0.58 -7.83 -11.34
CA ARG A 115 0.26 -6.68 -11.71
C ARG A 115 1.06 -6.12 -10.52
N ALA A 116 0.49 -6.18 -9.31
CA ALA A 116 1.22 -5.79 -8.11
C ALA A 116 2.39 -6.76 -7.80
N VAL A 117 2.23 -8.06 -8.10
CA VAL A 117 3.32 -9.05 -8.04
C VAL A 117 4.45 -8.65 -8.98
N ASP A 118 4.15 -8.35 -10.26
CA ASP A 118 5.16 -7.96 -11.25
C ASP A 118 6.01 -6.77 -10.79
N VAL A 119 5.38 -5.78 -10.13
CA VAL A 119 6.08 -4.60 -9.58
C VAL A 119 7.08 -5.00 -8.50
N ILE A 120 6.67 -5.85 -7.56
CA ILE A 120 7.53 -6.28 -6.44
C ILE A 120 8.66 -7.17 -6.95
N GLU A 121 8.37 -8.12 -7.85
CA GLU A 121 9.37 -9.01 -8.47
C GLU A 121 10.40 -8.22 -9.28
N SER A 122 10.01 -7.09 -9.86
CA SER A 122 10.92 -6.19 -10.57
C SER A 122 11.74 -5.28 -9.64
N GLY A 123 11.68 -5.47 -8.32
CA GLY A 123 12.44 -4.70 -7.33
C GLY A 123 11.89 -3.30 -7.09
N CYS A 124 10.68 -2.99 -7.55
CA CYS A 124 10.04 -1.67 -7.41
C CYS A 124 9.17 -1.58 -6.15
N CYS A 125 8.88 -0.32 -5.72
CA CYS A 125 8.00 -0.10 -4.59
C CYS A 125 6.53 -0.06 -5.02
N LEU A 126 5.70 -0.81 -4.30
CA LEU A 126 4.25 -0.84 -4.47
C LEU A 126 3.57 0.05 -3.44
N GLY A 127 2.61 0.87 -3.88
CA GLY A 127 1.69 1.59 -3.00
C GLY A 127 0.31 0.95 -3.00
N ILE A 128 -0.21 0.63 -1.83
CA ILE A 128 -1.52 0.02 -1.71
C ILE A 128 -2.33 0.68 -0.58
N PHE A 129 -3.60 0.91 -0.85
CA PHE A 129 -4.58 1.31 0.16
C PHE A 129 -5.36 0.07 0.58
N PRO A 130 -5.15 -0.46 1.81
CA PRO A 130 -5.78 -1.70 2.24
C PRO A 130 -7.31 -1.66 2.20
N GLU A 131 -7.89 -0.47 2.38
CA GLU A 131 -9.34 -0.22 2.26
C GLU A 131 -9.89 -0.53 0.84
N GLY A 132 -9.03 -0.51 -0.18
CA GLY A 132 -9.36 -0.75 -1.59
C GLY A 132 -10.21 0.35 -2.24
N THR A 133 -10.55 1.40 -1.50
CA THR A 133 -11.28 2.58 -1.99
C THR A 133 -11.07 3.74 -1.04
N ARG A 134 -11.28 4.96 -1.53
CA ARG A 134 -11.31 6.14 -0.66
C ARG A 134 -12.49 6.08 0.30
N SER A 135 -12.26 6.50 1.52
CA SER A 135 -13.36 6.70 2.45
C SER A 135 -14.31 7.79 1.94
N ARG A 136 -15.60 7.47 1.90
CA ARG A 136 -16.68 8.40 1.57
C ARG A 136 -17.45 8.86 2.82
N ARG A 137 -17.04 8.38 3.99
CA ARG A 137 -17.66 8.74 5.26
C ARG A 137 -17.46 10.23 5.53
N THR A 138 -18.47 10.88 6.06
CA THR A 138 -18.42 12.29 6.49
C THR A 138 -18.04 12.44 7.94
N GLU A 139 -18.27 11.39 8.74
CA GLU A 139 -18.03 11.35 10.17
C GLU A 139 -17.04 10.23 10.52
N ALA A 140 -16.31 10.43 11.61
CA ALA A 140 -15.39 9.44 12.15
C ALA A 140 -16.10 8.17 12.66
N PRO A 141 -15.45 7.01 12.60
CA PRO A 141 -14.14 6.77 12.00
C PRO A 141 -14.18 6.80 10.48
N LEU A 142 -13.27 7.56 9.87
CA LEU A 142 -13.16 7.62 8.40
C LEU A 142 -12.43 6.40 7.83
N LEU A 143 -11.55 5.81 8.63
CA LEU A 143 -10.83 4.58 8.29
C LEU A 143 -11.81 3.43 8.05
N GLN A 144 -11.61 2.69 6.97
CA GLN A 144 -12.49 1.60 6.60
C GLN A 144 -11.82 0.24 6.87
N PRO A 145 -12.62 -0.84 7.01
CA PRO A 145 -12.10 -2.19 7.12
C PRO A 145 -11.19 -2.53 5.92
N SER A 146 -10.09 -3.21 6.20
CA SER A 146 -9.15 -3.66 5.19
C SER A 146 -9.71 -4.82 4.36
N LYS A 147 -9.35 -4.84 3.08
CA LYS A 147 -9.39 -6.04 2.23
C LYS A 147 -8.13 -6.85 2.46
N THR A 148 -8.21 -8.16 2.22
CA THR A 148 -7.09 -9.08 2.46
C THR A 148 -6.08 -9.16 1.31
N GLY A 149 -6.30 -8.44 0.21
CA GLY A 149 -5.43 -8.50 -0.97
C GLY A 149 -3.98 -8.14 -0.68
N PHE A 150 -3.73 -7.09 0.13
CA PHE A 150 -2.38 -6.72 0.49
C PHE A 150 -1.70 -7.76 1.41
N ALA A 151 -2.46 -8.42 2.30
CA ALA A 151 -1.93 -9.48 3.17
C ALA A 151 -1.50 -10.71 2.36
N ARG A 152 -2.18 -11.00 1.25
CA ARG A 152 -1.77 -12.03 0.30
C ARG A 152 -0.46 -11.68 -0.39
N LEU A 153 -0.29 -10.42 -0.82
CA LEU A 153 0.99 -9.94 -1.37
C LEU A 153 2.11 -10.02 -0.33
N ALA A 154 1.84 -9.60 0.91
CA ALA A 154 2.80 -9.70 1.99
C ALA A 154 3.23 -11.14 2.29
N ALA A 155 2.29 -12.09 2.29
CA ALA A 155 2.57 -13.51 2.51
C ALA A 155 3.31 -14.15 1.32
N LEU A 156 3.08 -13.67 0.09
CA LEU A 156 3.81 -14.13 -1.10
C LEU A 156 5.27 -13.66 -1.08
N PHE A 157 5.50 -12.44 -0.59
CA PHE A 157 6.81 -11.81 -0.45
C PHE A 157 7.15 -11.57 1.03
N PRO A 158 7.36 -12.64 1.81
CA PRO A 158 7.34 -12.58 3.27
C PRO A 158 8.46 -11.73 3.88
N ASP A 159 9.54 -11.49 3.14
CA ASP A 159 10.71 -10.73 3.59
C ASP A 159 10.74 -9.30 2.98
N VAL A 160 9.75 -8.93 2.15
CA VAL A 160 9.62 -7.57 1.62
C VAL A 160 9.06 -6.65 2.70
N PRO A 161 9.73 -5.52 3.01
CA PRO A 161 9.27 -4.58 4.01
C PRO A 161 7.90 -3.97 3.68
N ILE A 162 7.01 -3.97 4.64
CA ILE A 162 5.73 -3.27 4.61
C ILE A 162 5.90 -2.01 5.44
N VAL A 163 5.69 -0.87 4.82
CA VAL A 163 5.87 0.45 5.43
C VAL A 163 4.49 1.07 5.69
N PRO A 164 4.03 1.11 6.95
CA PRO A 164 2.78 1.79 7.27
C PRO A 164 2.95 3.31 7.13
N VAL A 165 2.02 3.96 6.41
CA VAL A 165 2.05 5.41 6.18
C VAL A 165 0.68 6.00 6.48
N THR A 166 0.58 6.66 7.64
CA THR A 166 -0.67 7.23 8.14
C THR A 166 -0.83 8.68 7.74
N LEU A 167 -1.97 9.02 7.17
CA LEU A 167 -2.40 10.39 6.90
C LEU A 167 -3.44 10.84 7.93
N SER A 168 -3.25 12.05 8.47
CA SER A 168 -4.23 12.71 9.34
C SER A 168 -5.43 13.24 8.55
N ILE A 169 -6.47 13.66 9.27
CA ILE A 169 -7.67 14.27 8.69
C ILE A 169 -7.35 15.51 7.83
N GLY A 170 -6.24 16.19 8.10
CA GLY A 170 -5.78 17.34 7.34
C GLY A 170 -5.64 17.09 5.84
N ALA A 171 -5.50 15.83 5.40
CA ALA A 171 -5.52 15.48 3.98
C ALA A 171 -6.88 15.82 3.33
N ARG A 172 -7.99 15.71 4.07
CA ARG A 172 -9.32 16.14 3.60
C ARG A 172 -9.48 17.66 3.62
N ASP A 173 -8.90 18.32 4.62
CA ASP A 173 -8.94 19.78 4.70
C ASP A 173 -8.11 20.42 3.59
N PHE A 174 -7.01 19.77 3.23
CA PHE A 174 -6.17 20.16 2.11
C PHE A 174 -6.89 20.06 0.76
N MET A 175 -7.63 19.01 0.53
CA MET A 175 -8.48 18.82 -0.65
C MET A 175 -9.86 18.25 -0.25
N PRO A 176 -10.79 19.12 0.17
CA PRO A 176 -12.14 18.66 0.53
C PRO A 176 -12.84 17.94 -0.61
N PRO A 177 -13.70 16.96 -0.29
CA PRO A 177 -14.50 16.27 -1.31
C PRO A 177 -15.28 17.24 -2.17
N GLY A 178 -15.23 17.06 -3.51
CA GLY A 178 -15.92 17.90 -4.48
C GLY A 178 -15.19 19.19 -4.89
N THR A 179 -14.06 19.53 -4.27
CA THR A 179 -13.23 20.68 -4.70
C THR A 179 -12.30 20.30 -5.86
N LYS A 180 -12.00 21.30 -6.71
CA LYS A 180 -11.08 21.11 -7.84
C LYS A 180 -9.65 21.50 -7.52
N LEU A 181 -9.45 22.37 -6.53
CA LEU A 181 -8.14 22.92 -6.17
C LEU A 181 -7.81 22.59 -4.71
N PRO A 182 -6.55 22.22 -4.42
CA PRO A 182 -6.09 22.01 -3.06
C PRO A 182 -5.94 23.36 -2.32
N LYS A 183 -5.98 23.30 -0.99
CA LYS A 183 -5.72 24.40 -0.07
C LYS A 183 -4.34 24.23 0.56
N PRO A 184 -3.25 24.68 -0.08
CA PRO A 184 -1.87 24.36 0.29
C PRO A 184 -1.46 24.84 1.69
N TRP A 185 -2.17 25.83 2.26
CA TRP A 185 -1.97 26.33 3.63
C TRP A 185 -2.54 25.42 4.72
N LYS A 186 -3.39 24.45 4.35
CA LYS A 186 -3.95 23.49 5.32
C LYS A 186 -2.88 22.46 5.72
N ARG A 187 -2.78 22.25 7.04
CA ARG A 187 -1.81 21.33 7.61
C ARG A 187 -2.20 19.88 7.35
N ILE A 188 -1.22 19.11 6.92
CA ILE A 188 -1.32 17.66 6.79
C ILE A 188 -0.20 17.07 7.64
N ASP A 189 -0.54 16.18 8.56
CA ASP A 189 0.44 15.35 9.25
C ASP A 189 0.47 13.96 8.61
N LEU A 190 1.69 13.53 8.29
CA LEU A 190 1.97 12.21 7.75
C LEU A 190 2.99 11.51 8.63
N ILE A 191 2.69 10.28 9.01
CA ILE A 191 3.56 9.45 9.86
C ILE A 191 3.97 8.21 9.07
N VAL A 192 5.28 8.04 8.92
CA VAL A 192 5.88 6.79 8.45
C VAL A 192 6.26 5.98 9.68
N ASP A 193 5.74 4.78 9.80
CA ASP A 193 6.03 3.89 10.90
C ASP A 193 7.22 2.97 10.58
N ASP A 194 7.69 2.21 11.59
CA ASP A 194 8.74 1.23 11.39
C ASP A 194 8.27 0.16 10.40
N PRO A 195 9.06 -0.17 9.39
CA PRO A 195 8.74 -1.27 8.49
C PRO A 195 8.65 -2.58 9.26
N ILE A 196 7.76 -3.44 8.82
CA ILE A 196 7.63 -4.81 9.32
C ILE A 196 7.53 -5.76 8.12
N THR A 197 8.16 -6.91 8.20
CA THR A 197 7.98 -7.96 7.20
C THR A 197 6.87 -8.91 7.63
N PHE A 198 6.30 -9.62 6.65
CA PHE A 198 5.32 -10.66 6.98
C PHE A 198 5.99 -11.79 7.78
N SER A 199 7.27 -12.09 7.53
CA SER A 199 8.05 -13.08 8.29
C SER A 199 8.15 -12.70 9.76
N GLU A 200 8.53 -11.46 10.08
CA GLU A 200 8.61 -10.96 11.46
C GLU A 200 7.25 -11.00 12.15
N TRP A 201 6.22 -10.51 11.47
CA TRP A 201 4.86 -10.53 12.00
C TRP A 201 4.35 -11.95 12.26
N ALA A 202 4.63 -12.88 11.33
CA ALA A 202 4.18 -14.26 11.43
C ALA A 202 4.81 -15.00 12.61
N ALA A 203 6.07 -14.71 12.90
CA ALA A 203 6.79 -15.31 14.04
C ALA A 203 6.42 -14.67 15.39
N HIS A 204 5.91 -13.44 15.40
CA HIS A 204 5.62 -12.70 16.63
C HIS A 204 4.40 -13.28 17.37
N SER A 205 4.49 -13.35 18.71
CA SER A 205 3.39 -13.88 19.57
C SER A 205 2.08 -13.10 19.43
N ASP A 206 2.15 -11.77 19.31
CA ASP A 206 0.97 -10.92 19.11
C ASP A 206 0.56 -10.85 17.62
N GLY A 207 1.43 -11.36 16.72
CA GLY A 207 1.22 -11.46 15.28
C GLY A 207 0.59 -12.79 14.86
N GLY A 208 1.25 -13.47 13.92
CA GLY A 208 0.83 -14.76 13.41
C GLY A 208 0.92 -15.90 14.41
N SER A 209 1.90 -15.84 15.31
CA SER A 209 2.28 -16.92 16.25
C SER A 209 2.56 -18.24 15.51
N ILE A 210 3.21 -18.12 14.35
CA ILE A 210 3.51 -19.26 13.49
C ILE A 210 4.85 -19.85 13.91
N ASP A 211 4.81 -21.09 14.33
CA ASP A 211 5.96 -21.92 14.66
C ASP A 211 6.06 -23.15 13.74
N ASP A 212 7.07 -23.97 13.93
CA ASP A 212 7.26 -25.19 13.13
C ASP A 212 6.10 -26.17 13.31
N GLN A 213 5.51 -26.26 14.51
CA GLN A 213 4.37 -27.11 14.79
C GLN A 213 3.13 -26.68 13.98
N TRP A 214 2.90 -25.37 13.88
CA TRP A 214 1.83 -24.82 13.04
C TRP A 214 2.08 -25.16 11.56
N VAL A 215 3.32 -25.01 11.07
CA VAL A 215 3.68 -25.35 9.68
C VAL A 215 3.44 -26.83 9.39
N ASP A 216 3.85 -27.72 10.29
CA ASP A 216 3.62 -29.17 10.14
C ASP A 216 2.13 -29.51 10.12
N SER A 217 1.35 -28.86 10.98
CA SER A 217 -0.11 -29.02 10.98
C SER A 217 -0.74 -28.58 9.65
N MET A 218 -0.24 -27.47 9.07
CA MET A 218 -0.70 -26.98 7.77
C MET A 218 -0.32 -27.93 6.61
N MET A 219 0.85 -28.57 6.70
CA MET A 219 1.29 -29.55 5.69
C MET A 219 0.40 -30.80 5.67
N ALA A 220 -0.14 -31.17 6.81
CA ALA A 220 -1.06 -32.32 6.94
C ALA A 220 -2.48 -32.04 6.44
N LYS A 221 -2.86 -30.77 6.26
CA LYS A 221 -4.20 -30.35 5.81
C LYS A 221 -4.39 -30.51 4.31
N THR A 222 -5.64 -30.70 3.89
CA THR A 222 -6.03 -30.61 2.47
C THR A 222 -5.80 -29.19 1.92
N ILE A 223 -5.83 -29.04 0.61
CA ILE A 223 -5.66 -27.73 -0.06
C ILE A 223 -6.74 -26.74 0.41
N ASP A 224 -8.00 -27.20 0.49
CA ASP A 224 -9.12 -26.32 0.87
C ASP A 224 -9.04 -25.89 2.33
N GLU A 225 -8.74 -26.80 3.25
CA GLU A 225 -8.53 -26.49 4.67
C GLU A 225 -7.37 -25.51 4.86
N ARG A 226 -6.28 -25.73 4.12
CA ARG A 226 -5.12 -24.83 4.14
C ARG A 226 -5.47 -23.43 3.65
N GLN A 227 -6.27 -23.34 2.57
CA GLN A 227 -6.71 -22.04 2.06
C GLN A 227 -7.61 -21.28 3.06
N GLU A 228 -8.44 -21.99 3.81
CA GLU A 228 -9.26 -21.37 4.85
C GLU A 228 -8.41 -20.82 6.00
N GLU A 229 -7.43 -21.58 6.48
CA GLU A 229 -6.48 -21.10 7.49
C GLU A 229 -5.70 -19.87 6.99
N MET A 230 -5.25 -19.89 5.73
CA MET A 230 -4.58 -18.73 5.12
C MET A 230 -5.50 -17.50 5.05
N ARG A 231 -6.82 -17.68 4.81
CA ARG A 231 -7.78 -16.55 4.85
C ARG A 231 -7.89 -15.94 6.24
N ILE A 232 -7.91 -16.77 7.29
CA ILE A 232 -7.93 -16.32 8.68
C ILE A 232 -6.64 -15.53 8.97
N LEU A 233 -5.49 -16.06 8.57
CA LEU A 233 -4.19 -15.42 8.75
C LEU A 233 -4.14 -14.05 8.04
N TYR A 234 -4.57 -13.98 6.77
CA TYR A 234 -4.64 -12.72 6.03
C TYR A 234 -5.56 -11.70 6.69
N ARG A 235 -6.68 -12.15 7.25
CA ARG A 235 -7.62 -11.27 7.95
C ARG A 235 -7.00 -10.71 9.22
N LYS A 236 -6.31 -11.56 10.01
CA LYS A 236 -5.60 -11.15 11.24
C LYS A 236 -4.56 -10.08 10.92
N PHE A 237 -3.71 -10.33 9.93
CA PHE A 237 -2.68 -9.38 9.50
C PHE A 237 -3.29 -8.05 9.03
N SER A 238 -4.33 -8.12 8.20
CA SER A 238 -5.04 -6.95 7.68
C SER A 238 -5.65 -6.10 8.79
N ASN A 239 -6.28 -6.72 9.77
CA ASN A 239 -6.89 -6.01 10.90
C ASN A 239 -5.83 -5.34 11.78
N GLN A 240 -4.72 -6.00 12.04
CA GLN A 240 -3.63 -5.41 12.83
C GLN A 240 -2.99 -4.21 12.14
N LEU A 241 -2.82 -4.25 10.81
CA LEU A 241 -2.34 -3.08 10.07
C LEU A 241 -3.31 -1.91 10.20
N VAL A 242 -4.62 -2.13 10.03
CA VAL A 242 -5.63 -1.06 10.19
C VAL A 242 -5.61 -0.50 11.61
N ASN A 243 -5.48 -1.35 12.63
CA ASN A 243 -5.33 -0.91 14.01
C ASN A 243 -4.07 -0.06 14.23
N THR A 244 -2.95 -0.44 13.59
CA THR A 244 -1.72 0.36 13.64
C THR A 244 -1.96 1.76 13.04
N LEU A 245 -2.61 1.85 11.88
CA LEU A 245 -2.95 3.14 11.26
C LEU A 245 -3.87 3.97 12.17
N ALA A 246 -4.87 3.35 12.81
CA ALA A 246 -5.78 4.01 13.75
C ALA A 246 -5.02 4.56 14.97
N MET A 247 -4.15 3.75 15.59
CA MET A 247 -3.31 4.16 16.72
C MET A 247 -2.36 5.32 16.37
N ARG A 248 -1.97 5.44 15.11
CA ARG A 248 -1.14 6.56 14.61
C ARG A 248 -1.97 7.78 14.19
N GLY A 249 -3.27 7.78 14.44
CA GLY A 249 -4.16 8.91 14.20
C GLY A 249 -4.79 8.95 12.80
N ALA A 250 -4.90 7.82 12.12
CA ALA A 250 -5.79 7.73 10.97
C ALA A 250 -7.23 7.99 11.46
N PRO A 251 -7.95 8.96 10.85
CA PRO A 251 -9.25 9.40 11.34
C PRO A 251 -10.36 8.37 11.10
#